data_d108d92c2d8d12504c6ae2ac55640e3e
#
_entry.id   d108d92c2d8d12504c6ae2ac55640e3e
#
_cell.length_a   1.000
_cell.length_b   1.000
_cell.length_c   1.000
_cell.angle_alpha   90.00
_cell.angle_beta   90.00
_cell.angle_gamma   90.00
#
_symmetry.space_group_name_H-M   'P 1'
#
loop_
_entity.id
_entity.type
_entity.pdbx_description
1 polymer ?
#
loop_
_entity_poly.entity_id
_entity_poly.type
_entity_poly.pdbx_seq_one_letter_code
_entity_poly.pdbx_strand_id
1 'polypeptide(L)'
;MINVSMLIADFPKQEEIADELIFSLAKGNREALKIIYEKSINALYAYVLSLTKNKYDTEDVLQETYVSIAENAASYHGGNKAMAWIFRIAKNFTLMHFRKEKNKESIHEVEEAVDAKYSFSFVENADHRMLLESAMEILEEEERQILFLHAVAGWKNREIVEYLGKNLNTVLSKYQRSIKKLQEHLGKDE
;
A
#
# COMPACT_ATOMS: atom_id res chain seq x y z
N MET A 1 -25.78 6.92 9.12
CA MET A 1 -25.29 5.82 8.23
C MET A 1 -24.05 6.28 7.49
N ILE A 2 -22.92 5.65 7.75
CA ILE A 2 -21.61 5.98 7.14
C ILE A 2 -21.66 5.66 5.63
N ASN A 3 -21.27 6.63 4.79
CA ASN A 3 -21.17 6.41 3.34
C ASN A 3 -19.71 6.11 2.96
N VAL A 4 -19.38 4.84 2.81
CA VAL A 4 -18.03 4.36 2.51
C VAL A 4 -17.46 4.97 1.21
N SER A 5 -18.28 5.16 0.17
CA SER A 5 -17.81 5.79 -1.06
C SER A 5 -17.44 7.26 -0.88
N MET A 6 -18.18 7.99 -0.04
CA MET A 6 -17.84 9.37 0.34
C MET A 6 -16.55 9.42 1.16
N LEU A 7 -16.40 8.54 2.15
CA LEU A 7 -15.17 8.46 2.94
C LEU A 7 -13.95 8.22 2.05
N ILE A 8 -14.03 7.30 1.09
CA ILE A 8 -12.91 7.04 0.18
C ILE A 8 -12.62 8.26 -0.72
N ALA A 9 -13.66 8.97 -1.19
CA ALA A 9 -13.47 10.16 -2.02
C ALA A 9 -12.84 11.33 -1.25
N ASP A 10 -12.99 11.36 0.08
CA ASP A 10 -12.50 12.40 0.98
C ASP A 10 -11.09 12.10 1.53
N PHE A 11 -10.48 10.97 1.17
CA PHE A 11 -9.09 10.70 1.55
C PHE A 11 -8.16 11.80 1.02
N PRO A 12 -7.16 12.21 1.81
CA PRO A 12 -6.14 13.17 1.37
C PRO A 12 -5.52 12.70 0.05
N LYS A 13 -5.47 13.58 -0.95
CA LYS A 13 -4.85 13.24 -2.21
C LYS A 13 -3.36 12.98 -2.01
N GLN A 14 -2.92 11.82 -2.47
CA GLN A 14 -1.50 11.48 -2.50
C GLN A 14 -0.74 12.51 -3.36
N GLU A 15 0.33 13.06 -2.80
CA GLU A 15 1.20 13.95 -3.55
C GLU A 15 1.95 13.20 -4.66
N GLU A 16 2.00 13.80 -5.83
CA GLU A 16 2.73 13.23 -6.96
C GLU A 16 4.24 13.31 -6.71
N ILE A 17 4.95 12.23 -7.06
CA ILE A 17 6.40 12.21 -7.11
C ILE A 17 6.81 12.43 -8.56
N ALA A 18 7.36 13.61 -8.83
CA ALA A 18 7.85 13.94 -10.15
C ALA A 18 9.09 13.09 -10.51
N ASP A 19 9.22 12.73 -11.78
CA ASP A 19 10.36 11.95 -12.28
C ASP A 19 11.70 12.61 -11.98
N GLU A 20 11.75 13.95 -11.95
CA GLU A 20 12.91 14.75 -11.65
C GLU A 20 13.51 14.45 -10.27
N LEU A 21 12.68 14.07 -9.29
CA LEU A 21 13.18 13.67 -7.97
C LEU A 21 13.98 12.37 -8.04
N ILE A 22 13.49 11.39 -8.81
CA ILE A 22 14.21 10.12 -9.00
C ILE A 22 15.51 10.38 -9.79
N PHE A 23 15.46 11.19 -10.84
CA PHE A 23 16.65 11.54 -11.60
C PHE A 23 17.66 12.35 -10.78
N SER A 24 17.20 13.23 -9.88
CA SER A 24 18.06 13.97 -8.95
C SER A 24 18.74 13.01 -7.95
N LEU A 25 17.99 12.05 -7.42
CA LEU A 25 18.53 11.00 -6.55
C LEU A 25 19.60 10.17 -7.29
N ALA A 26 19.35 9.77 -8.53
CA ALA A 26 20.29 9.04 -9.38
C ALA A 26 21.62 9.79 -9.61
N LYS A 27 21.60 11.13 -9.54
CA LYS A 27 22.78 12.00 -9.60
C LYS A 27 23.46 12.22 -8.24
N GLY A 28 23.02 11.53 -7.19
CA GLY A 28 23.61 11.57 -5.86
C GLY A 28 23.00 12.62 -4.91
N ASN A 29 21.89 13.28 -5.28
CA ASN A 29 21.20 14.22 -4.40
C ASN A 29 20.41 13.46 -3.32
N ARG A 30 20.97 13.35 -2.11
CA ARG A 30 20.34 12.62 -0.98
C ARG A 30 19.08 13.33 -0.45
N GLU A 31 18.95 14.64 -0.62
CA GLU A 31 17.73 15.36 -0.20
C GLU A 31 16.50 14.91 -1.02
N ALA A 32 16.71 14.52 -2.28
CA ALA A 32 15.64 13.94 -3.09
C ALA A 32 15.06 12.65 -2.47
N LEU A 33 15.89 11.80 -1.84
CA LEU A 33 15.40 10.60 -1.15
C LEU A 33 14.48 10.96 0.02
N LYS A 34 14.82 11.98 0.79
CA LYS A 34 13.99 12.46 1.90
C LYS A 34 12.61 12.91 1.39
N ILE A 35 12.57 13.70 0.33
CA ILE A 35 11.32 14.17 -0.28
C ILE A 35 10.48 12.98 -0.80
N ILE A 36 11.13 12.01 -1.47
CA ILE A 36 10.48 10.79 -1.94
C ILE A 36 9.88 10.02 -0.77
N TYR A 37 10.63 9.87 0.32
CA TYR A 37 10.17 9.21 1.55
C TYR A 37 8.94 9.92 2.12
N GLU A 38 9.01 11.22 2.39
CA GLU A 38 7.93 12.01 2.98
C GLU A 38 6.63 11.92 2.15
N LYS A 39 6.77 11.94 0.82
CA LYS A 39 5.63 11.84 -0.09
C LYS A 39 5.05 10.44 -0.24
N SER A 40 5.79 9.37 -0.01
CA SER A 40 5.35 8.01 -0.32
C SER A 40 5.10 7.13 0.90
N ILE A 41 5.67 7.44 2.06
CA ILE A 41 5.70 6.52 3.20
C ILE A 41 4.32 6.07 3.66
N ASN A 42 3.36 6.98 3.78
CA ASN A 42 2.02 6.66 4.25
C ASN A 42 1.28 5.70 3.30
N ALA A 43 1.34 5.98 2.00
CA ALA A 43 0.72 5.14 0.99
C ALA A 43 1.41 3.78 0.85
N LEU A 44 2.75 3.75 0.90
CA LEU A 44 3.51 2.50 0.89
C LEU A 44 3.28 1.66 2.14
N TYR A 45 3.28 2.29 3.32
CA TYR A 45 3.00 1.60 4.58
C TYR A 45 1.63 0.92 4.54
N ALA A 46 0.58 1.66 4.19
CA ALA A 46 -0.77 1.11 4.08
C ALA A 46 -0.82 -0.05 3.08
N TYR A 47 -0.19 0.12 1.90
CA TYR A 47 -0.17 -0.91 0.87
C TYR A 47 0.60 -2.17 1.32
N VAL A 48 1.80 -2.03 1.85
CA VAL A 48 2.61 -3.17 2.32
C VAL A 48 1.93 -3.87 3.49
N LEU A 49 1.39 -3.10 4.46
CA LEU A 49 0.62 -3.66 5.58
C LEU A 49 -0.61 -4.44 5.08
N SER A 50 -1.27 -3.98 4.01
CA SER A 50 -2.39 -4.70 3.41
C SER A 50 -2.01 -6.09 2.89
N LEU A 51 -0.73 -6.32 2.61
CA LEU A 51 -0.17 -7.59 2.16
C LEU A 51 0.35 -8.43 3.31
N THR A 52 1.24 -7.86 4.13
CA THR A 52 1.95 -8.57 5.20
C THR A 52 1.06 -8.88 6.40
N LYS A 53 0.08 -8.02 6.67
CA LYS A 53 -0.76 -8.04 7.89
C LYS A 53 0.05 -8.01 9.19
N ASN A 54 1.30 -7.62 9.12
CA ASN A 54 2.22 -7.56 10.25
C ASN A 54 3.01 -6.25 10.22
N LYS A 55 3.00 -5.53 11.33
CA LYS A 55 3.68 -4.23 11.43
C LYS A 55 5.20 -4.36 11.25
N TYR A 56 5.82 -5.34 11.89
CA TYR A 56 7.27 -5.52 11.87
C TYR A 56 7.74 -5.90 10.46
N ASP A 57 7.05 -6.85 9.83
CA ASP A 57 7.33 -7.24 8.44
C ASP A 57 7.15 -6.06 7.48
N THR A 58 6.15 -5.21 7.74
CA THR A 58 5.92 -3.98 6.96
C THR A 58 7.09 -3.02 7.09
N GLU A 59 7.56 -2.77 8.30
CA GLU A 59 8.70 -1.88 8.56
C GLU A 59 9.98 -2.40 7.91
N ASP A 60 10.25 -3.69 8.00
CA ASP A 60 11.42 -4.33 7.37
C ASP A 60 11.37 -4.21 5.83
N VAL A 61 10.22 -4.53 5.24
CA VAL A 61 10.01 -4.40 3.78
C VAL A 61 10.19 -2.96 3.32
N LEU A 62 9.67 -2.00 4.07
CA LEU A 62 9.81 -0.58 3.74
C LEU A 62 11.26 -0.11 3.83
N GLN A 63 12.00 -0.54 4.85
CA GLN A 63 13.42 -0.23 4.96
C GLN A 63 14.20 -0.75 3.73
N GLU A 64 14.03 -2.03 3.37
CA GLU A 64 14.65 -2.61 2.17
C GLU A 64 14.21 -1.86 0.90
N THR A 65 12.95 -1.44 0.83
CA THR A 65 12.41 -0.67 -0.30
C THR A 65 13.15 0.66 -0.49
N TYR A 66 13.30 1.46 0.57
CA TYR A 66 13.96 2.77 0.46
C TYR A 66 15.46 2.66 0.23
N VAL A 67 16.12 1.65 0.76
CA VAL A 67 17.52 1.34 0.41
C VAL A 67 17.61 1.04 -1.09
N SER A 68 16.74 0.18 -1.60
CA SER A 68 16.71 -0.18 -3.02
C SER A 68 16.39 1.02 -3.94
N ILE A 69 15.48 1.92 -3.53
CA ILE A 69 15.19 3.16 -4.27
C ILE A 69 16.48 3.99 -4.40
N ALA A 70 17.24 4.15 -3.29
CA ALA A 70 18.47 4.93 -3.30
C ALA A 70 19.55 4.31 -4.20
N GLU A 71 19.70 2.99 -4.16
CA GLU A 71 20.73 2.28 -4.92
C GLU A 71 20.40 2.15 -6.40
N ASN A 72 19.10 2.02 -6.74
CA ASN A 72 18.65 1.71 -8.09
C ASN A 72 17.95 2.87 -8.81
N ALA A 73 18.04 4.10 -8.28
CA ALA A 73 17.43 5.29 -8.90
C ALA A 73 17.86 5.48 -10.38
N ALA A 74 19.10 5.13 -10.73
CA ALA A 74 19.62 5.18 -12.09
C ALA A 74 18.93 4.22 -13.07
N SER A 75 18.24 3.20 -12.58
CA SER A 75 17.47 2.26 -13.41
C SER A 75 16.07 2.76 -13.75
N TYR A 76 15.66 3.88 -13.21
CA TYR A 76 14.36 4.48 -13.52
C TYR A 76 14.42 5.21 -14.87
N HIS A 77 13.49 4.90 -15.77
CA HIS A 77 13.49 5.43 -17.14
C HIS A 77 12.46 6.54 -17.39
N GLY A 78 11.81 7.04 -16.33
CA GLY A 78 10.82 8.12 -16.45
C GLY A 78 9.44 7.66 -16.90
N GLY A 79 8.67 8.58 -17.49
CA GLY A 79 7.34 8.32 -18.03
C GLY A 79 6.21 8.64 -17.06
N ASN A 80 6.43 9.52 -16.09
CA ASN A 80 5.48 9.92 -15.05
C ASN A 80 4.92 8.72 -14.24
N LYS A 81 5.79 7.74 -13.98
CA LYS A 81 5.43 6.49 -13.28
C LYS A 81 6.27 6.27 -12.02
N ALA A 82 6.83 7.34 -11.44
CA ALA A 82 7.69 7.25 -10.26
C ALA A 82 7.02 6.49 -9.12
N MET A 83 5.77 6.82 -8.75
CA MET A 83 5.03 6.07 -7.72
C MET A 83 4.84 4.60 -8.08
N ALA A 84 4.45 4.27 -9.31
CA ALA A 84 4.26 2.89 -9.72
C ALA A 84 5.56 2.08 -9.68
N TRP A 85 6.70 2.72 -10.01
CA TRP A 85 8.03 2.11 -9.89
C TRP A 85 8.39 1.84 -8.43
N ILE A 86 8.17 2.80 -7.53
CA ILE A 86 8.39 2.66 -6.08
C ILE A 86 7.53 1.52 -5.51
N PHE A 87 6.23 1.50 -5.82
CA PHE A 87 5.32 0.44 -5.37
C PHE A 87 5.72 -0.93 -5.89
N ARG A 88 6.26 -1.02 -7.11
CA ARG A 88 6.77 -2.29 -7.66
C ARG A 88 7.97 -2.81 -6.88
N ILE A 89 8.87 -1.92 -6.46
CA ILE A 89 9.99 -2.29 -5.57
C ILE A 89 9.45 -2.85 -4.26
N ALA A 90 8.54 -2.14 -3.59
CA ALA A 90 7.94 -2.57 -2.34
C ALA A 90 7.22 -3.92 -2.47
N LYS A 91 6.45 -4.13 -3.54
CA LYS A 91 5.79 -5.40 -3.82
C LYS A 91 6.77 -6.55 -3.99
N ASN A 92 7.89 -6.31 -4.69
CA ASN A 92 8.91 -7.32 -4.89
C ASN A 92 9.55 -7.75 -3.56
N PHE A 93 9.89 -6.80 -2.68
CA PHE A 93 10.41 -7.10 -1.35
C PHE A 93 9.39 -7.83 -0.48
N THR A 94 8.11 -7.44 -0.53
CA THR A 94 7.04 -8.17 0.16
C THR A 94 6.97 -9.64 -0.28
N LEU A 95 7.02 -9.89 -1.59
CA LEU A 95 7.02 -11.26 -2.12
C LEU A 95 8.28 -12.05 -1.74
N MET A 96 9.44 -11.39 -1.70
CA MET A 96 10.68 -12.00 -1.23
C MET A 96 10.61 -12.33 0.25
N HIS A 97 10.04 -11.44 1.07
CA HIS A 97 9.82 -11.65 2.50
C HIS A 97 8.96 -12.91 2.72
N PHE A 98 7.81 -13.04 2.07
CA PHE A 98 6.96 -14.23 2.18
C PHE A 98 7.67 -15.53 1.76
N ARG A 99 8.53 -15.48 0.73
CA ARG A 99 9.31 -16.67 0.33
C ARG A 99 10.34 -17.07 1.39
N LYS A 100 10.97 -16.09 2.04
CA LYS A 100 11.93 -16.34 3.14
C LYS A 100 11.22 -16.95 4.36
N GLU A 101 10.06 -16.39 4.75
CA GLU A 101 9.26 -16.89 5.88
C GLU A 101 8.76 -18.32 5.62
N LYS A 102 8.20 -18.59 4.46
CA LYS A 102 7.76 -19.95 4.09
C LYS A 102 8.89 -20.98 4.16
N ASN A 103 10.12 -20.58 3.86
CA ASN A 103 11.28 -21.45 3.98
C ASN A 103 11.74 -21.64 5.44
N LYS A 104 11.44 -20.68 6.35
CA LYS A 104 11.72 -20.79 7.78
C LYS A 104 10.66 -21.63 8.52
N GLU A 105 9.39 -21.52 8.16
CA GLU A 105 8.30 -22.32 8.73
C GLU A 105 8.52 -23.84 8.60
N SER A 106 9.31 -24.24 7.61
CA SER A 106 9.74 -25.66 7.49
C SER A 106 10.77 -26.09 8.55
N ILE A 107 11.26 -25.19 9.41
CA ILE A 107 12.33 -25.45 10.39
C ILE A 107 11.93 -25.14 11.84
N HIS A 108 10.95 -24.27 12.08
CA HIS A 108 10.46 -23.91 13.41
C HIS A 108 8.93 -23.83 13.46
N GLU A 109 8.36 -24.36 14.57
CA GLU A 109 6.96 -24.16 14.94
C GLU A 109 6.68 -22.64 15.07
N VAL A 110 5.56 -22.23 14.45
CA VAL A 110 5.11 -20.84 14.40
C VAL A 110 4.87 -20.34 15.83
N GLU A 111 5.67 -19.41 16.32
CA GLU A 111 5.21 -18.54 17.38
C GLU A 111 4.05 -17.71 16.80
N GLU A 112 2.84 -17.95 17.32
CA GLU A 112 1.64 -17.19 16.98
C GLU A 112 1.98 -15.69 17.08
N ALA A 113 1.86 -15.00 15.95
CA ALA A 113 2.03 -13.56 15.92
C ALA A 113 1.01 -12.94 16.88
N VAL A 114 1.50 -12.46 18.01
CA VAL A 114 0.72 -11.69 18.99
C VAL A 114 0.00 -10.59 18.23
N ASP A 115 -1.30 -10.50 18.41
CA ASP A 115 -2.24 -9.50 17.89
C ASP A 115 -1.65 -8.07 17.89
N ALA A 116 -0.79 -7.75 16.94
CA ALA A 116 -0.43 -6.38 16.64
C ALA A 116 -1.60 -5.80 15.85
N LYS A 117 -2.59 -5.28 16.57
CA LYS A 117 -3.73 -4.57 16.00
C LYS A 117 -3.20 -3.60 14.93
N TYR A 118 -3.71 -3.72 13.72
CA TYR A 118 -3.30 -2.86 12.61
C TYR A 118 -3.38 -1.40 13.02
N SER A 119 -2.30 -0.64 12.83
CA SER A 119 -2.27 0.75 13.25
C SER A 119 -2.06 1.66 12.04
N PHE A 120 -3.04 2.49 11.75
CA PHE A 120 -2.98 3.56 10.75
C PHE A 120 -2.86 4.91 11.46
N SER A 121 -1.95 5.02 12.43
CA SER A 121 -1.76 6.22 13.26
C SER A 121 -1.41 7.48 12.46
N PHE A 122 -0.90 7.33 11.25
CA PHE A 122 -0.63 8.44 10.32
C PHE A 122 -1.91 9.00 9.66
N VAL A 123 -3.05 8.31 9.80
CA VAL A 123 -4.36 8.77 9.31
C VAL A 123 -5.03 9.55 10.43
N GLU A 124 -5.09 10.88 10.30
CA GLU A 124 -5.64 11.76 11.35
C GLU A 124 -7.15 11.59 11.51
N ASN A 125 -7.87 11.46 10.39
CA ASN A 125 -9.31 11.29 10.41
C ASN A 125 -9.70 9.92 10.96
N ALA A 126 -10.51 9.92 12.03
CA ALA A 126 -10.91 8.69 12.73
C ALA A 126 -11.77 7.77 11.86
N ASP A 127 -12.65 8.32 11.02
CA ASP A 127 -13.52 7.54 10.14
C ASP A 127 -12.71 6.87 9.02
N HIS A 128 -11.71 7.58 8.47
CA HIS A 128 -10.77 6.97 7.50
C HIS A 128 -9.96 5.84 8.12
N ARG A 129 -9.49 6.03 9.36
CA ARG A 129 -8.74 5.01 10.09
C ARG A 129 -9.59 3.77 10.34
N MET A 130 -10.81 3.95 10.83
CA MET A 130 -11.78 2.87 11.04
C MET A 130 -12.07 2.12 9.73
N LEU A 131 -12.22 2.84 8.61
CA LEU A 131 -12.41 2.22 7.29
C LEU A 131 -11.24 1.30 6.91
N LEU A 132 -10.00 1.76 7.09
CA LEU A 132 -8.80 0.96 6.76
C LEU A 132 -8.66 -0.25 7.69
N GLU A 133 -8.89 -0.08 8.99
CA GLU A 133 -8.87 -1.17 9.98
C GLU A 133 -9.93 -2.23 9.64
N SER A 134 -11.17 -1.82 9.37
CA SER A 134 -12.24 -2.73 8.93
C SER A 134 -11.88 -3.44 7.61
N ALA A 135 -11.25 -2.73 6.66
CA ALA A 135 -10.81 -3.33 5.41
C ALA A 135 -9.75 -4.42 5.63
N MET A 136 -8.85 -4.24 6.63
CA MET A 136 -7.87 -5.26 7.00
C MET A 136 -8.53 -6.54 7.54
N GLU A 137 -9.62 -6.40 8.26
CA GLU A 137 -10.33 -7.51 8.91
C GLU A 137 -11.20 -8.31 7.93
N ILE A 138 -12.00 -7.63 7.11
CA ILE A 138 -13.10 -8.30 6.37
C ILE A 138 -12.82 -8.52 4.88
N LEU A 139 -11.84 -7.81 4.28
CA LEU A 139 -11.56 -7.93 2.85
C LEU A 139 -10.55 -9.04 2.54
N GLU A 140 -10.79 -9.72 1.42
CA GLU A 140 -9.79 -10.60 0.82
C GLU A 140 -8.58 -9.81 0.33
N GLU A 141 -7.44 -10.46 0.15
CA GLU A 141 -6.18 -9.81 -0.21
C GLU A 141 -6.28 -8.92 -1.45
N GLU A 142 -6.82 -9.43 -2.56
CA GLU A 142 -6.95 -8.64 -3.78
C GLU A 142 -7.94 -7.47 -3.66
N GLU A 143 -9.04 -7.67 -2.93
CA GLU A 143 -10.02 -6.61 -2.63
C GLU A 143 -9.37 -5.49 -1.82
N ARG A 144 -8.60 -5.86 -0.81
CA ARG A 144 -7.88 -4.97 0.08
C ARG A 144 -6.80 -4.19 -0.67
N GLN A 145 -5.98 -4.86 -1.49
CA GLN A 145 -4.99 -4.19 -2.34
C GLN A 145 -5.63 -3.12 -3.25
N ILE A 146 -6.71 -3.47 -3.94
CA ILE A 146 -7.41 -2.53 -4.83
C ILE A 146 -7.95 -1.35 -4.04
N LEU A 147 -8.57 -1.60 -2.88
CA LEU A 147 -9.11 -0.53 -2.04
C LEU A 147 -8.00 0.43 -1.56
N PHE A 148 -6.87 -0.10 -1.09
CA PHE A 148 -5.77 0.72 -0.56
C PHE A 148 -5.07 1.53 -1.66
N LEU A 149 -4.92 0.96 -2.86
CA LEU A 149 -4.41 1.71 -4.01
C LEU A 149 -5.35 2.85 -4.42
N HIS A 150 -6.67 2.66 -4.30
CA HIS A 150 -7.64 3.74 -4.53
C HIS A 150 -7.65 4.77 -3.41
N ALA A 151 -7.90 4.34 -2.17
CA ALA A 151 -8.16 5.22 -1.05
C ALA A 151 -6.90 5.96 -0.59
N VAL A 152 -5.79 5.26 -0.40
CA VAL A 152 -4.59 5.84 0.21
C VAL A 152 -3.57 6.31 -0.84
N ALA A 153 -3.34 5.51 -1.90
CA ALA A 153 -2.42 5.89 -2.96
C ALA A 153 -3.06 6.80 -4.03
N GLY A 154 -4.38 6.98 -4.01
CA GLY A 154 -5.11 7.87 -4.93
C GLY A 154 -5.13 7.42 -6.39
N TRP A 155 -4.86 6.13 -6.66
CA TRP A 155 -4.73 5.62 -8.02
C TRP A 155 -6.08 5.44 -8.70
N LYS A 156 -6.09 5.74 -10.01
CA LYS A 156 -7.25 5.48 -10.86
C LYS A 156 -7.32 4.00 -11.28
N ASN A 157 -8.50 3.53 -11.63
CA ASN A 157 -8.70 2.14 -12.07
C ASN A 157 -7.72 1.68 -13.16
N ARG A 158 -7.36 2.55 -14.11
CA ARG A 158 -6.42 2.21 -15.19
C ARG A 158 -5.01 1.95 -14.67
N GLU A 159 -4.57 2.74 -13.70
CA GLU A 159 -3.25 2.60 -13.07
C GLU A 159 -3.18 1.30 -12.27
N ILE A 160 -4.27 0.98 -11.55
CA ILE A 160 -4.38 -0.28 -10.79
C ILE A 160 -4.39 -1.50 -11.73
N VAL A 161 -5.13 -1.41 -12.85
CA VAL A 161 -5.15 -2.45 -13.90
C VAL A 161 -3.74 -2.71 -14.44
N GLU A 162 -3.01 -1.66 -14.80
CA GLU A 162 -1.64 -1.78 -15.32
C GLU A 162 -0.69 -2.36 -14.28
N TYR A 163 -0.81 -1.89 -13.04
CA TYR A 163 0.06 -2.31 -11.94
C TYR A 163 -0.18 -3.75 -11.50
N LEU A 164 -1.44 -4.16 -11.33
CA LEU A 164 -1.80 -5.51 -10.89
C LEU A 164 -1.79 -6.54 -12.03
N GLY A 165 -1.74 -6.10 -13.30
CA GLY A 165 -1.83 -6.97 -14.46
C GLY A 165 -3.21 -7.66 -14.57
N LYS A 166 -4.27 -7.00 -14.10
CA LYS A 166 -5.66 -7.51 -14.11
C LYS A 166 -6.46 -6.82 -15.21
N ASN A 167 -7.59 -7.40 -15.60
CA ASN A 167 -8.52 -6.70 -16.48
C ASN A 167 -9.37 -5.67 -15.71
N LEU A 168 -9.88 -4.68 -16.42
CA LEU A 168 -10.66 -3.58 -15.84
C LEU A 168 -11.92 -4.08 -15.12
N ASN A 169 -12.63 -5.04 -15.69
CA ASN A 169 -13.85 -5.56 -15.08
C ASN A 169 -13.56 -6.25 -13.74
N THR A 170 -12.43 -6.95 -13.61
CA THR A 170 -11.99 -7.56 -12.36
C THR A 170 -11.71 -6.49 -11.30
N VAL A 171 -10.98 -5.44 -11.66
CA VAL A 171 -10.67 -4.35 -10.72
C VAL A 171 -11.95 -3.66 -10.27
N LEU A 172 -12.83 -3.29 -11.19
CA LEU A 172 -14.11 -2.62 -10.87
C LEU A 172 -15.02 -3.49 -10.01
N SER A 173 -15.18 -4.77 -10.36
CA SER A 173 -16.07 -5.67 -9.61
C SER A 173 -15.55 -5.95 -8.19
N LYS A 174 -14.23 -6.11 -8.02
CA LYS A 174 -13.63 -6.27 -6.70
C LYS A 174 -13.73 -5.00 -5.87
N TYR A 175 -13.48 -3.84 -6.47
CA TYR A 175 -13.65 -2.55 -5.80
C TYR A 175 -15.09 -2.34 -5.30
N GLN A 176 -16.09 -2.56 -6.16
CA GLN A 176 -17.50 -2.43 -5.79
C GLN A 176 -17.89 -3.43 -4.68
N ARG A 177 -17.36 -4.66 -4.75
CA ARG A 177 -17.60 -5.66 -3.69
C ARG A 177 -16.98 -5.23 -2.36
N SER A 178 -15.78 -4.66 -2.38
CA SER A 178 -15.14 -4.10 -1.18
C SER A 178 -15.99 -3.01 -0.53
N ILE A 179 -16.49 -2.08 -1.34
CA ILE A 179 -17.38 -1.01 -0.87
C ILE A 179 -18.63 -1.59 -0.20
N LYS A 180 -19.26 -2.57 -0.86
CA LYS A 180 -20.49 -3.20 -0.33
C LYS A 180 -20.22 -3.91 1.00
N LYS A 181 -19.15 -4.72 1.08
CA LYS A 181 -18.75 -5.43 2.32
C LYS A 181 -18.52 -4.44 3.47
N LEU A 182 -17.76 -3.36 3.22
CA LEU A 182 -17.49 -2.33 4.22
C LEU A 182 -18.75 -1.56 4.62
N GLN A 183 -19.62 -1.24 3.68
CA GLN A 183 -20.91 -0.58 3.97
C GLN A 183 -21.79 -1.45 4.88
N GLU A 184 -21.84 -2.77 4.62
CA GLU A 184 -22.60 -3.72 5.43
C GLU A 184 -21.97 -3.94 6.82
N HIS A 185 -20.64 -3.88 6.93
CA HIS A 185 -19.91 -4.04 8.19
C HIS A 185 -20.08 -2.81 9.08
N LEU A 186 -19.75 -1.63 8.57
CA LEU A 186 -19.79 -0.38 9.31
C LEU A 186 -21.24 0.14 9.57
N GLY A 187 -22.22 -0.32 8.81
CA GLY A 187 -23.62 0.03 9.04
C GLY A 187 -24.34 -0.85 10.06
N LYS A 188 -23.68 -1.88 10.61
CA LYS A 188 -24.23 -2.72 11.68
C LYS A 188 -23.89 -2.22 13.08
N ASP A 189 -22.91 -1.34 13.19
CA ASP A 189 -22.42 -0.80 14.45
C ASP A 189 -23.16 0.48 14.88
N GLU A 190 -24.22 0.88 14.16
CA GLU A 190 -25.19 1.92 14.51
C GLU A 190 -26.53 1.30 14.98
#